data_1da9a7c20ab32209d3ae4612f0bdf20f
#
_entry.id   1da9a7c20ab32209d3ae4612f0bdf20f
#
_cell.length_a   1.000
_cell.length_b   1.000
_cell.length_c   1.000
_cell.angle_alpha   90.00
_cell.angle_beta   90.00
_cell.angle_gamma   90.00
#
_symmetry.space_group_name_H-M   'P 1'
#
loop_
_entity.id
_entity.type
_entity.pdbx_description
1 polymer ?
#
loop_
_entity_poly.entity_id
_entity_poly.type
_entity_poly.pdbx_seq_one_letter_code
_entity_poly.pdbx_strand_id
1 'polypeptide(L)'
;MRMLNRITIMGRLGRDPEVRYTQAGKPVASFSLAVDRDFKDKASGERATDWIPVVAWEARAKFVQQYFHKGQLAVVEGRLQIRDWTDKDGGKRRSAEVIADGIYFAGTRSAPPSEGNADEGTLPPPPAGDLQDLDDDGELPF
;
A
#
# COMPACT_ATOMS: atom_id res chain seq x y z
N MET A 1 -15.02 22.03 16.74
CA MET A 1 -13.61 22.01 16.24
C MET A 1 -13.32 20.63 15.67
N ARG A 2 -12.81 20.57 14.45
CA ARG A 2 -12.40 19.29 13.83
C ARG A 2 -10.92 19.05 14.09
N MET A 3 -10.59 17.89 14.59
CA MET A 3 -9.21 17.44 14.73
C MET A 3 -8.73 16.81 13.44
N LEU A 4 -7.45 16.95 13.13
CA LEU A 4 -6.84 16.32 11.98
C LEU A 4 -6.32 14.92 12.37
N ASN A 5 -6.73 13.91 11.59
CA ASN A 5 -6.21 12.55 11.69
C ASN A 5 -6.08 11.98 10.27
N ARG A 6 -4.90 12.06 9.73
CA ARG A 6 -4.57 11.60 8.38
C ARG A 6 -3.25 10.83 8.39
N ILE A 7 -3.23 9.73 7.67
CA ILE A 7 -2.05 8.91 7.49
C ILE A 7 -1.98 8.44 6.03
N THR A 8 -0.79 8.46 5.48
CA THR A 8 -0.50 7.92 4.15
C THR A 8 0.70 7.00 4.28
N ILE A 9 0.53 5.77 3.84
CA ILE A 9 1.57 4.74 3.90
C ILE A 9 1.71 4.03 2.56
N MET A 10 2.92 3.62 2.26
CA MET A 10 3.22 2.78 1.12
C MET A 10 3.98 1.54 1.59
N GLY A 11 3.54 0.39 1.16
CA GLY A 11 4.16 -0.87 1.55
C GLY A 11 3.65 -2.04 0.71
N ARG A 12 4.19 -3.22 0.98
CA ARG A 12 3.77 -4.45 0.30
C ARG A 12 2.78 -5.22 1.17
N LEU A 13 1.77 -5.80 0.53
CA LEU A 13 0.85 -6.67 1.22
C LEU A 13 1.60 -7.91 1.73
N GLY A 14 1.49 -8.18 3.02
CA GLY A 14 2.11 -9.34 3.64
C GLY A 14 1.38 -10.65 3.37
N ARG A 15 0.10 -10.56 3.03
CA ARG A 15 -0.79 -11.68 2.66
C ARG A 15 -1.95 -11.18 1.82
N ASP A 16 -2.69 -12.11 1.23
CA ASP A 16 -3.93 -11.78 0.52
C ASP A 16 -4.93 -11.14 1.49
N PRO A 17 -5.69 -10.14 1.04
CA PRO A 17 -6.72 -9.51 1.86
C PRO A 17 -7.79 -10.51 2.29
N GLU A 18 -8.13 -10.48 3.56
CA GLU A 18 -9.22 -11.28 4.13
C GLU A 18 -10.50 -10.45 4.18
N VAL A 19 -11.55 -10.94 3.54
CA VAL A 19 -12.85 -10.25 3.52
C VAL A 19 -13.83 -10.98 4.42
N ARG A 20 -14.47 -10.22 5.30
CA ARG A 20 -15.57 -10.68 6.15
C ARG A 20 -16.78 -9.78 5.95
N TYR A 21 -17.93 -10.30 6.27
CA TYR A 21 -19.19 -9.56 6.22
C TYR A 21 -19.70 -9.31 7.63
N THR A 22 -20.13 -8.06 7.88
CA THR A 22 -20.79 -7.70 9.14
C THR A 22 -22.18 -8.32 9.21
N GLN A 23 -22.83 -8.25 10.38
CA GLN A 23 -24.21 -8.69 10.55
C GLN A 23 -25.19 -7.96 9.60
N ALA A 24 -24.88 -6.71 9.26
CA ALA A 24 -25.62 -5.93 8.29
C ALA A 24 -25.30 -6.28 6.81
N GLY A 25 -24.45 -7.28 6.56
CA GLY A 25 -24.04 -7.70 5.23
C GLY A 25 -23.02 -6.81 4.54
N LYS A 26 -22.35 -5.92 5.28
CA LYS A 26 -21.33 -5.03 4.73
C LYS A 26 -19.96 -5.72 4.67
N PRO A 27 -19.27 -5.71 3.52
CA PRO A 27 -17.95 -6.29 3.42
C PRO A 27 -16.90 -5.43 4.12
N VAL A 28 -15.98 -6.11 4.81
CA VAL A 28 -14.82 -5.53 5.48
C VAL A 28 -13.60 -6.32 5.09
N ALA A 29 -12.59 -5.69 4.50
CA ALA A 29 -11.32 -6.31 4.16
C ALA A 29 -10.25 -5.92 5.17
N SER A 30 -9.48 -6.91 5.60
CA SER A 30 -8.32 -6.73 6.49
C SER A 30 -7.07 -7.24 5.80
N PHE A 31 -6.01 -6.46 5.85
CA PHE A 31 -4.69 -6.85 5.37
C PHE A 31 -3.61 -6.09 6.13
N SER A 32 -2.36 -6.49 5.97
CA SER A 32 -1.22 -5.80 6.56
C SER A 32 -0.27 -5.31 5.47
N LEU A 33 0.24 -4.11 5.63
CA LEU A 33 1.31 -3.57 4.80
C LEU A 33 2.64 -3.71 5.53
N ALA A 34 3.62 -4.27 4.84
CA ALA A 34 5.01 -4.26 5.26
C ALA A 34 5.66 -2.97 4.80
N VAL A 35 6.00 -2.11 5.75
CA VAL A 35 6.61 -0.81 5.51
C VAL A 35 8.00 -0.80 6.14
N ASP A 36 9.02 -0.74 5.31
CA ASP A 36 10.39 -0.68 5.78
C ASP A 36 10.71 0.72 6.32
N ARG A 37 11.41 0.77 7.45
CA ARG A 37 11.90 2.04 8.01
C ARG A 37 13.00 2.64 7.13
N ASP A 38 13.06 3.95 7.07
CA ASP A 38 14.03 4.67 6.23
C ASP A 38 15.49 4.46 6.67
N PHE A 39 15.69 4.17 7.94
CA PHE A 39 17.02 4.00 8.52
C PHE A 39 17.33 2.53 8.85
N LYS A 40 18.60 2.21 8.82
CA LYS A 40 19.12 0.90 9.25
C LYS A 40 19.47 0.94 10.74
N ASP A 41 19.26 -0.17 11.41
CA ASP A 41 19.78 -0.37 12.76
C ASP A 41 21.31 -0.34 12.73
N LYS A 42 21.92 0.47 13.58
CA LYS A 42 23.37 0.60 13.66
C LYS A 42 24.06 -0.67 14.16
N ALA A 43 23.37 -1.47 14.96
CA ALA A 43 23.91 -2.70 15.53
C ALA A 43 23.87 -3.87 14.55
N SER A 44 22.76 -4.06 13.84
CA SER A 44 22.54 -5.19 12.91
C SER A 44 22.81 -4.85 11.44
N GLY A 45 22.79 -3.57 11.06
CA GLY A 45 22.89 -3.12 9.69
C GLY A 45 21.63 -3.39 8.84
N GLU A 46 20.59 -3.91 9.44
CA GLU A 46 19.33 -4.26 8.77
C GLU A 46 18.27 -3.19 8.97
N ARG A 47 17.33 -3.12 8.03
CA ARG A 47 16.14 -2.28 8.17
C ARG A 47 15.05 -3.05 8.88
N ALA A 48 14.46 -2.44 9.90
CA ALA A 48 13.25 -2.96 10.51
C ALA A 48 12.06 -2.72 9.59
N THR A 49 11.11 -3.65 9.61
CA THR A 49 9.85 -3.56 8.88
C THR A 49 8.71 -3.42 9.87
N ASP A 50 7.89 -2.39 9.68
CA ASP A 50 6.66 -2.23 10.45
C ASP A 50 5.50 -2.89 9.69
N TRP A 51 4.79 -3.77 10.39
CA TRP A 51 3.59 -4.44 9.87
C TRP A 51 2.36 -3.66 10.30
N ILE A 52 1.80 -2.91 9.37
CA ILE A 52 0.71 -1.98 9.65
C ILE A 52 -0.62 -2.60 9.23
N PRO A 53 -1.53 -2.89 10.18
CA PRO A 53 -2.86 -3.40 9.84
C PRO A 53 -3.70 -2.32 9.19
N VAL A 54 -4.37 -2.71 8.10
CA VAL A 54 -5.26 -1.86 7.32
C VAL A 54 -6.64 -2.50 7.24
N VAL A 55 -7.66 -1.70 7.41
CA VAL A 55 -9.05 -2.10 7.29
C VAL A 55 -9.73 -1.26 6.22
N ALA A 56 -10.39 -1.92 5.28
CA ALA A 56 -11.16 -1.29 4.22
C ALA A 56 -12.63 -1.70 4.30
N TRP A 57 -13.54 -0.76 4.10
CA TRP A 57 -14.98 -0.96 4.23
C TRP A 57 -15.71 -0.88 2.89
N GLU A 58 -16.75 -1.68 2.73
CA GLU A 58 -17.73 -1.62 1.64
C GLU A 58 -17.08 -1.68 0.24
N ALA A 59 -17.23 -0.65 -0.57
CA ALA A 59 -16.69 -0.61 -1.94
C ALA A 59 -15.16 -0.77 -1.98
N ARG A 60 -14.45 -0.22 -1.00
CA ARG A 60 -12.99 -0.37 -0.87
C ARG A 60 -12.59 -1.79 -0.53
N ALA A 61 -13.39 -2.46 0.31
CA ALA A 61 -13.18 -3.88 0.63
C ALA A 61 -13.30 -4.77 -0.61
N LYS A 62 -14.32 -4.55 -1.43
CA LYS A 62 -14.51 -5.26 -2.69
C LYS A 62 -13.39 -4.99 -3.69
N PHE A 63 -12.96 -3.74 -3.78
CA PHE A 63 -11.85 -3.34 -4.64
C PHE A 63 -10.55 -4.03 -4.25
N VAL A 64 -10.23 -4.05 -2.96
CA VAL A 64 -9.03 -4.72 -2.44
C VAL A 64 -9.10 -6.23 -2.68
N GLN A 65 -10.23 -6.84 -2.42
CA GLN A 65 -10.43 -8.28 -2.66
C GLN A 65 -10.19 -8.66 -4.13
N GLN A 66 -10.65 -7.83 -5.05
CA GLN A 66 -10.61 -8.12 -6.47
C GLN A 66 -9.23 -7.89 -7.08
N TYR A 67 -8.50 -6.86 -6.63
CA TYR A 67 -7.31 -6.38 -7.33
C TYR A 67 -5.99 -6.51 -6.57
N PHE A 68 -6.02 -6.76 -5.26
CA PHE A 68 -4.81 -6.81 -4.45
C PHE A 68 -4.47 -8.23 -3.98
N HIS A 69 -3.19 -8.56 -4.06
CA HIS A 69 -2.65 -9.87 -3.67
C HIS A 69 -1.38 -9.69 -2.85
N LYS A 70 -1.01 -10.75 -2.15
CA LYS A 70 0.25 -10.83 -1.40
C LYS A 70 1.44 -10.35 -2.25
N GLY A 71 2.28 -9.51 -1.66
CA GLY A 71 3.50 -9.00 -2.26
C GLY A 71 3.34 -7.77 -3.14
N GLN A 72 2.11 -7.38 -3.49
CA GLN A 72 1.89 -6.15 -4.26
C GLN A 72 2.21 -4.91 -3.45
N LEU A 73 2.77 -3.92 -4.13
CA LEU A 73 3.00 -2.61 -3.56
C LEU A 73 1.71 -1.78 -3.66
N ALA A 74 1.31 -1.19 -2.54
CA ALA A 74 0.12 -0.37 -2.45
C ALA A 74 0.39 0.91 -1.67
N VAL A 75 -0.32 1.98 -2.03
CA VAL A 75 -0.42 3.20 -1.24
C VAL A 75 -1.80 3.24 -0.61
N VAL A 76 -1.83 3.43 0.70
CA VAL A 76 -3.07 3.58 1.47
C VAL A 76 -3.07 4.93 2.15
N GLU A 77 -4.13 5.68 1.95
CA GLU A 77 -4.41 6.89 2.72
C GLU A 77 -5.68 6.70 3.54
N GLY A 78 -5.71 7.31 4.71
CA GLY A 78 -6.84 7.20 5.60
C GLY A 78 -6.59 7.86 6.95
N ARG A 79 -7.09 7.24 7.98
CA ARG A 79 -6.94 7.69 9.36
C ARG A 79 -6.43 6.58 10.27
N LEU A 80 -5.70 6.95 11.29
CA LEU A 80 -5.30 6.03 12.34
C LEU A 80 -6.46 5.84 13.31
N GLN A 81 -6.76 4.60 13.63
CA GLN A 81 -7.75 4.25 14.64
C GLN A 81 -7.13 3.36 15.70
N ILE A 82 -7.31 3.72 16.95
CA ILE A 82 -6.93 2.91 18.10
C ILE A 82 -8.16 2.18 18.60
N ARG A 83 -8.04 0.86 18.72
CA ARG A 83 -9.11 -0.01 19.20
C ARG A 83 -8.65 -0.74 20.45
N ASP A 84 -9.44 -0.64 21.52
CA ASP A 84 -9.24 -1.42 22.73
C ASP A 84 -10.03 -2.73 22.63
N TRP A 85 -9.42 -3.83 23.02
CA TRP A 85 -10.05 -5.14 23.04
C TRP A 85 -9.51 -5.97 24.20
N THR A 86 -10.27 -6.99 24.58
CA THR A 86 -9.92 -7.90 25.66
C THR A 86 -9.55 -9.26 25.07
N ASP A 87 -8.38 -9.78 25.45
CA ASP A 87 -7.97 -11.10 25.03
C ASP A 87 -8.71 -12.23 25.79
N LYS A 88 -8.46 -13.48 25.43
CA LYS A 88 -9.09 -14.64 26.03
C LYS A 88 -8.76 -14.81 27.53
N ASP A 89 -7.64 -14.26 27.98
CA ASP A 89 -7.16 -14.31 29.35
C ASP A 89 -7.64 -13.14 30.21
N GLY A 90 -8.49 -12.27 29.65
CA GLY A 90 -9.04 -11.08 30.33
C GLY A 90 -8.10 -9.88 30.34
N GLY A 91 -6.95 -9.95 29.64
CA GLY A 91 -6.02 -8.85 29.49
C GLY A 91 -6.54 -7.79 28.53
N LYS A 92 -6.46 -6.51 28.93
CA LYS A 92 -6.78 -5.39 28.06
C LYS A 92 -5.68 -5.19 27.04
N ARG A 93 -6.04 -5.18 25.75
CA ARG A 93 -5.14 -4.99 24.61
C ARG A 93 -5.55 -3.76 23.82
N ARG A 94 -4.58 -3.18 23.14
CA ARG A 94 -4.78 -2.03 22.27
C ARG A 94 -4.13 -2.29 20.92
N SER A 95 -4.90 -2.10 19.86
CA SER A 95 -4.44 -2.26 18.49
C SER A 95 -4.57 -0.93 17.75
N ALA A 96 -3.54 -0.60 17.00
CA ALA A 96 -3.55 0.51 16.06
C ALA A 96 -3.79 -0.03 14.65
N GLU A 97 -4.73 0.55 13.94
CA GLU A 97 -5.06 0.16 12.57
C GLU A 97 -5.34 1.38 11.69
N VAL A 98 -5.11 1.26 10.41
CA VAL A 98 -5.42 2.31 9.44
C VAL A 98 -6.75 1.99 8.79
N ILE A 99 -7.70 2.89 8.92
CA ILE A 99 -8.96 2.81 8.19
C ILE A 99 -8.77 3.49 6.84
N ALA A 100 -8.80 2.71 5.77
CA ALA A 100 -8.51 3.19 4.44
C ALA A 100 -9.65 4.04 3.87
N ASP A 101 -9.31 5.24 3.42
CA ASP A 101 -10.17 6.11 2.61
C ASP A 101 -9.85 5.98 1.12
N GLY A 102 -8.60 5.80 0.77
CA GLY A 102 -8.12 5.58 -0.58
C GLY A 102 -7.06 4.48 -0.62
N ILE A 103 -7.09 3.66 -1.67
CA ILE A 103 -6.13 2.59 -1.89
C ILE A 103 -5.71 2.62 -3.35
N TYR A 104 -4.41 2.72 -3.59
CA TYR A 104 -3.84 2.90 -4.93
C TYR A 104 -2.78 1.85 -5.21
N PHE A 105 -2.70 1.42 -6.47
CA PHE A 105 -1.59 0.62 -6.94
C PHE A 105 -0.32 1.47 -6.98
N ALA A 106 0.78 0.91 -6.50
CA ALA A 106 2.10 1.49 -6.64
C ALA A 106 3.01 0.44 -7.28
N GLY A 107 3.74 0.83 -8.31
CA GLY A 107 4.64 -0.07 -9.04
C GLY A 107 3.96 -0.87 -10.16
N THR A 108 4.80 -1.48 -11.00
CA THR A 108 4.37 -2.33 -12.09
C THR A 108 3.83 -3.66 -11.54
N ARG A 109 2.73 -4.09 -12.09
CA ARG A 109 2.20 -5.43 -11.88
C ARG A 109 3.24 -6.43 -12.41
N SER A 110 3.93 -7.14 -11.54
CA SER A 110 4.68 -8.33 -11.99
C SER A 110 3.64 -9.32 -12.51
N ALA A 111 3.58 -9.47 -13.81
CA ALA A 111 2.85 -10.58 -14.38
C ALA A 111 3.43 -11.88 -13.81
N PRO A 112 2.61 -12.89 -13.45
CA PRO A 112 3.15 -14.19 -13.14
C PRO A 112 3.98 -14.67 -14.34
N PRO A 113 5.11 -15.36 -14.13
CA PRO A 113 5.89 -15.89 -15.23
C PRO A 113 4.98 -16.82 -16.03
N SER A 114 4.58 -16.38 -17.21
CA SER A 114 3.97 -17.27 -18.18
C SER A 114 5.07 -18.12 -18.76
N GLU A 115 5.09 -19.39 -18.40
CA GLU A 115 5.84 -20.38 -19.15
C GLU A 115 5.22 -20.47 -20.55
N GLY A 116 6.00 -20.11 -21.54
CA GLY A 116 5.71 -20.53 -22.90
C GLY A 116 5.70 -19.42 -23.95
N ASN A 117 6.72 -19.50 -24.76
CA ASN A 117 6.94 -18.96 -26.09
C ASN A 117 7.45 -17.53 -26.19
N ALA A 118 8.78 -17.53 -26.38
CA ALA A 118 9.47 -16.51 -27.12
C ALA A 118 8.86 -16.37 -28.52
N ASP A 119 8.20 -15.25 -28.75
CA ASP A 119 8.11 -14.68 -30.09
C ASP A 119 8.72 -13.28 -30.00
N GLU A 120 9.86 -13.15 -30.61
CA GLU A 120 10.62 -11.92 -30.76
C GLU A 120 9.80 -10.91 -31.57
N GLY A 121 8.98 -10.18 -30.91
CA GLY A 121 8.44 -8.93 -31.44
C GLY A 121 9.34 -7.78 -31.01
N THR A 122 10.38 -7.54 -31.78
CA THR A 122 11.22 -6.34 -31.66
C THR A 122 10.33 -5.12 -31.80
N LEU A 123 10.04 -4.46 -30.67
CA LEU A 123 9.46 -3.14 -30.68
C LEU A 123 10.51 -2.19 -31.28
N PRO A 124 10.16 -1.40 -32.30
CA PRO A 124 11.08 -0.41 -32.83
C PRO A 124 11.41 0.62 -31.74
N PRO A 125 12.65 1.08 -31.65
CA PRO A 125 13.02 2.11 -30.71
C PRO A 125 12.17 3.36 -30.97
N PRO A 126 11.79 4.10 -29.92
CA PRO A 126 11.07 5.34 -30.10
C PRO A 126 11.91 6.31 -30.97
N PRO A 127 11.28 7.07 -31.86
CA PRO A 127 12.01 8.03 -32.67
C PRO A 127 12.73 9.01 -31.74
N ALA A 128 14.00 9.23 -31.99
CA ALA A 128 14.77 10.27 -31.35
C ALA A 128 14.11 11.63 -31.71
N GLY A 129 13.21 12.07 -30.83
CA GLY A 129 12.68 13.40 -30.88
C GLY A 129 13.73 14.35 -30.29
N ASP A 130 14.06 15.36 -31.05
CA ASP A 130 14.90 16.46 -30.66
C ASP A 130 14.54 16.93 -29.26
N LEU A 131 15.42 16.70 -28.31
CA LEU A 131 15.48 17.48 -27.10
C LEU A 131 15.97 18.87 -27.52
N GLN A 132 15.03 19.76 -27.81
CA GLN A 132 15.35 21.18 -27.83
C GLN A 132 15.82 21.55 -26.44
N ASP A 133 17.05 22.04 -26.40
CA ASP A 133 17.62 22.71 -25.24
C ASP A 133 16.62 23.79 -24.79
N LEU A 134 15.94 23.49 -23.68
CA LEU A 134 15.28 24.55 -22.93
C LEU A 134 16.40 25.27 -22.20
N ASP A 135 16.76 26.43 -22.71
CA ASP A 135 17.63 27.37 -22.02
C ASP A 135 17.07 27.61 -20.63
N ASP A 136 17.83 27.12 -19.67
CA ASP A 136 17.63 27.35 -18.24
C ASP A 136 17.92 28.80 -17.92
N ASP A 137 16.96 29.68 -18.13
CA ASP A 137 16.97 30.98 -17.52
C ASP A 137 16.49 30.86 -16.08
N GLY A 138 17.44 30.40 -15.25
CA GLY A 138 17.23 30.18 -13.83
C GLY A 138 16.94 31.46 -13.06
N GLU A 139 15.68 31.82 -12.96
CA GLU A 139 15.21 32.63 -11.84
C GLU A 139 13.98 31.96 -11.23
N LEU A 140 14.21 31.29 -10.12
CA LEU A 140 13.14 30.91 -9.23
C LEU A 140 12.69 32.15 -8.45
N PRO A 141 11.45 32.57 -8.55
CA PRO A 141 10.96 33.70 -7.76
C PRO A 141 10.64 33.20 -6.33
N PHE A 142 11.55 33.43 -5.45
CA PHE A 142 11.33 33.42 -4.01
C PHE A 142 11.73 34.75 -3.42
#